data_0228e47501fc5ed4a47b76c4e6ce5ad7
#
_entry.id   0228e47501fc5ed4a47b76c4e6ce5ad7
#
_cell.length_a   1.000
_cell.length_b   1.000
_cell.length_c   1.000
_cell.angle_alpha   90.00
_cell.angle_beta   90.00
_cell.angle_gamma   90.00
#
_symmetry.space_group_name_H-M   'P 1'
#
loop_
_entity.id
_entity.type
_entity.pdbx_description
1 polymer ?
#
loop_
_entity_poly.entity_id
_entity_poly.type
_entity_poly.pdbx_seq_one_letter_code
_entity_poly.pdbx_strand_id
1 'polypeptide(L)'
;MKTNTDLFEKVPVPKAVATMAIPTMISMLVVVIYNMADTFFIGQTQDPLQVAAVSLATPVFMIFMALGNLFGIGGSSAISRALGEKHKERAWHISSFCCYGALGLGVIVAIFSVFGMEVILRLIGASENTIGFARKYLLIISIGAPTILFSTAFANILRGEGAARESMVGNLLGTIVNIVLDPVMILILGWGVTGAALATIIGNIAACLFYLQYFLRKKSTLTISLKYFKIGGGIARGVVAIGIPASLNNILMSFANIVLNQALVGYGDTPVAAMGVAMKSNMLVVLLQIGLCVGIQPLIGYNYGAGNKKRLMQIFKFTGIVSVVMGTILTLLMMAARKTLVQVFINDAQVIAYGIQMVIALQLSAPFLGILFLCINTIQGMGKAIPSLVLTVCRQGLIFIPLIFILNHMFGLEGVIYAQPAADYLSIVVAILICTHLFRNMEHRNASVEE
;
A
#
# COMPACT_ATOMS: atom_id res chain seq x y z
N MET A 1 31.67 -9.81 1.63
CA MET A 1 30.33 -9.28 1.36
C MET A 1 29.58 -9.18 2.68
N LYS A 2 29.15 -7.96 3.08
CA LYS A 2 28.25 -7.82 4.23
C LYS A 2 26.94 -8.50 3.82
N THR A 3 26.55 -9.54 4.53
CA THR A 3 25.27 -10.21 4.28
C THR A 3 24.14 -9.25 4.63
N ASN A 4 23.02 -9.28 3.91
CA ASN A 4 21.83 -8.45 4.20
C ASN A 4 21.37 -8.65 5.66
N THR A 5 21.70 -9.77 6.30
CA THR A 5 21.42 -10.07 7.71
C THR A 5 22.20 -9.19 8.71
N ASP A 6 23.41 -8.71 8.35
CA ASP A 6 24.16 -7.78 9.22
C ASP A 6 23.38 -6.47 9.45
N LEU A 7 22.56 -6.04 8.47
CA LEU A 7 21.69 -4.87 8.59
C LEU A 7 20.69 -5.03 9.73
N PHE A 8 20.14 -6.23 9.88
CA PHE A 8 19.13 -6.51 10.90
C PHE A 8 19.71 -6.68 12.29
N GLU A 9 20.93 -7.24 12.40
CA GLU A 9 21.55 -7.63 13.68
C GLU A 9 22.48 -6.57 14.25
N LYS A 10 23.40 -6.02 13.44
CA LYS A 10 24.60 -5.32 13.91
C LYS A 10 24.58 -3.82 13.66
N VAL A 11 23.91 -3.37 12.60
CA VAL A 11 23.90 -1.94 12.22
C VAL A 11 23.14 -1.13 13.29
N PRO A 12 23.62 0.07 13.70
CA PRO A 12 22.89 0.94 14.62
C PRO A 12 21.45 1.19 14.17
N VAL A 13 20.51 1.20 15.11
CA VAL A 13 19.06 1.30 14.83
C VAL A 13 18.70 2.47 13.89
N PRO A 14 19.17 3.71 14.10
CA PRO A 14 18.86 4.82 13.20
C PRO A 14 19.28 4.56 11.75
N LYS A 15 20.47 3.99 11.57
CA LYS A 15 21.00 3.67 10.24
C LYS A 15 20.26 2.50 9.59
N ALA A 16 19.90 1.47 10.38
CA ALA A 16 19.11 0.34 9.88
C ALA A 16 17.72 0.78 9.44
N VAL A 17 17.04 1.59 10.25
CA VAL A 17 15.74 2.18 9.90
C VAL A 17 15.84 3.04 8.64
N ALA A 18 16.80 3.96 8.56
CA ALA A 18 16.99 4.80 7.38
C ALA A 18 17.27 3.98 6.12
N THR A 19 18.12 2.96 6.20
CA THR A 19 18.47 2.10 5.05
C THR A 19 17.27 1.34 4.49
N MET A 20 16.31 0.97 5.32
CA MET A 20 15.10 0.26 4.92
C MET A 20 13.95 1.21 4.56
N ALA A 21 13.75 2.26 5.37
CA ALA A 21 12.61 3.15 5.23
C ALA A 21 12.77 4.15 4.07
N ILE A 22 13.95 4.78 3.89
CA ILE A 22 14.13 5.80 2.83
C ILE A 22 13.84 5.25 1.44
N PRO A 23 14.39 4.09 1.01
CA PRO A 23 14.04 3.52 -0.29
C PRO A 23 12.56 3.20 -0.43
N THR A 24 11.94 2.73 0.66
CA THR A 24 10.50 2.39 0.66
C THR A 24 9.64 3.66 0.54
N MET A 25 9.99 4.73 1.25
CA MET A 25 9.33 6.03 1.14
C MET A 25 9.45 6.61 -0.28
N ILE A 26 10.64 6.54 -0.88
CA ILE A 26 10.86 6.94 -2.28
C ILE A 26 9.96 6.13 -3.22
N SER A 27 9.88 4.80 -3.02
CA SER A 27 8.98 3.94 -3.82
C SER A 27 7.51 4.38 -3.70
N MET A 28 7.05 4.80 -2.51
CA MET A 28 5.68 5.29 -2.32
C MET A 28 5.45 6.63 -3.02
N LEU A 29 6.42 7.55 -2.99
CA LEU A 29 6.35 8.81 -3.75
C LEU A 29 6.28 8.57 -5.26
N VAL A 30 7.03 7.60 -5.75
CA VAL A 30 7.03 7.22 -7.17
C VAL A 30 5.66 6.73 -7.61
N VAL A 31 4.92 6.01 -6.76
CA VAL A 31 3.53 5.60 -7.03
C VAL A 31 2.61 6.82 -7.21
N VAL A 32 2.81 7.89 -6.42
CA VAL A 32 2.04 9.14 -6.59
C VAL A 32 2.34 9.78 -7.95
N ILE A 33 3.63 9.93 -8.26
CA ILE A 33 4.08 10.52 -9.54
C ILE A 33 3.53 9.73 -10.72
N TYR A 34 3.60 8.40 -10.65
CA TYR A 34 3.03 7.51 -11.66
C TYR A 34 1.54 7.76 -11.88
N ASN A 35 0.73 7.73 -10.81
CA ASN A 35 -0.72 7.94 -10.92
C ASN A 35 -1.07 9.33 -11.47
N MET A 36 -0.27 10.35 -11.12
CA MET A 36 -0.47 11.71 -11.66
C MET A 36 -0.11 11.78 -13.13
N ALA A 37 1.01 11.18 -13.55
CA ALA A 37 1.47 11.18 -14.93
C ALA A 37 0.47 10.44 -15.86
N ASP A 38 0.03 9.25 -15.48
CA ASP A 38 -0.95 8.45 -16.22
C ASP A 38 -2.25 9.24 -16.44
N THR A 39 -2.81 9.83 -15.37
CA THR A 39 -4.01 10.67 -15.45
C THR A 39 -3.78 11.91 -16.35
N PHE A 40 -2.60 12.52 -16.26
CA PHE A 40 -2.25 13.69 -17.07
C PHE A 40 -2.19 13.35 -18.55
N PHE A 41 -1.49 12.27 -18.95
CA PHE A 41 -1.36 11.91 -20.36
C PHE A 41 -2.67 11.45 -20.99
N ILE A 42 -3.51 10.72 -20.24
CA ILE A 42 -4.86 10.37 -20.73
C ILE A 42 -5.71 11.64 -20.87
N GLY A 43 -5.60 12.59 -19.95
CA GLY A 43 -6.29 13.89 -20.05
C GLY A 43 -5.90 14.69 -21.30
N GLN A 44 -4.68 14.53 -21.80
CA GLN A 44 -4.22 15.19 -23.04
C GLN A 44 -4.90 14.65 -24.32
N THR A 45 -5.57 13.50 -24.25
CA THR A 45 -6.38 13.00 -25.39
C THR A 45 -7.59 13.87 -25.68
N GLN A 46 -7.95 14.80 -24.77
CA GLN A 46 -9.12 15.68 -24.83
C GLN A 46 -10.45 14.93 -25.01
N ASP A 47 -10.46 13.63 -24.70
CA ASP A 47 -11.65 12.78 -24.72
C ASP A 47 -12.07 12.42 -23.30
N PRO A 48 -13.11 13.07 -22.75
CA PRO A 48 -13.58 12.82 -21.39
C PRO A 48 -14.02 11.37 -21.15
N LEU A 49 -14.46 10.66 -22.21
CA LEU A 49 -14.89 9.27 -22.10
C LEU A 49 -13.73 8.33 -21.81
N GLN A 50 -12.55 8.60 -22.35
CA GLN A 50 -11.35 7.83 -22.08
C GLN A 50 -10.88 8.04 -20.63
N VAL A 51 -10.87 9.28 -20.15
CA VAL A 51 -10.53 9.61 -18.75
C VAL A 51 -11.50 8.93 -17.78
N ALA A 52 -12.79 8.99 -18.08
CA ALA A 52 -13.83 8.32 -17.29
C ALA A 52 -13.63 6.80 -17.27
N ALA A 53 -13.35 6.19 -18.42
CA ALA A 53 -13.14 4.75 -18.54
C ALA A 53 -11.97 4.23 -17.69
N VAL A 54 -10.82 4.94 -17.68
CA VAL A 54 -9.66 4.59 -16.86
C VAL A 54 -9.98 4.78 -15.38
N SER A 55 -10.67 5.86 -15.02
CA SER A 55 -11.10 6.09 -13.64
C SER A 55 -12.01 4.98 -13.12
N LEU A 56 -12.97 4.50 -13.95
CA LEU A 56 -13.84 3.37 -13.63
C LEU A 56 -13.07 2.05 -13.49
N ALA A 57 -11.97 1.86 -14.21
CA ALA A 57 -11.15 0.67 -14.16
C ALA A 57 -10.18 0.63 -12.97
N THR A 58 -9.88 1.78 -12.35
CA THR A 58 -8.94 1.90 -11.23
C THR A 58 -9.22 0.95 -10.07
N PRO A 59 -10.48 0.74 -9.60
CA PRO A 59 -10.75 -0.21 -8.54
C PRO A 59 -10.33 -1.65 -8.86
N VAL A 60 -10.47 -2.08 -10.11
CA VAL A 60 -10.06 -3.43 -10.54
C VAL A 60 -8.54 -3.57 -10.46
N PHE A 61 -7.81 -2.55 -10.93
CA PHE A 61 -6.35 -2.52 -10.80
C PHE A 61 -5.89 -2.56 -9.33
N MET A 62 -6.58 -1.83 -8.44
CA MET A 62 -6.30 -1.84 -6.99
C MET A 62 -6.54 -3.22 -6.36
N ILE A 63 -7.55 -3.96 -6.83
CA ILE A 63 -7.77 -5.36 -6.40
C ILE A 63 -6.59 -6.24 -6.83
N PHE A 64 -6.06 -6.10 -8.04
CA PHE A 64 -4.90 -6.87 -8.49
C PHE A 64 -3.66 -6.56 -7.63
N MET A 65 -3.42 -5.28 -7.31
CA MET A 65 -2.35 -4.90 -6.37
C MET A 65 -2.57 -5.47 -4.97
N ALA A 66 -3.81 -5.46 -4.47
CA ALA A 66 -4.16 -6.04 -3.18
C ALA A 66 -3.86 -7.56 -3.14
N LEU A 67 -4.19 -8.29 -4.20
CA LEU A 67 -3.87 -9.71 -4.34
C LEU A 67 -2.35 -9.96 -4.44
N GLY A 68 -1.59 -9.07 -5.09
CA GLY A 68 -0.13 -9.09 -5.06
C GLY A 68 0.42 -8.88 -3.64
N ASN A 69 -0.16 -7.96 -2.87
CA ASN A 69 0.22 -7.70 -1.49
C ASN A 69 -0.06 -8.88 -0.55
N LEU A 70 -1.03 -9.76 -0.87
CA LEU A 70 -1.28 -10.99 -0.12
C LEU A 70 0.01 -11.84 -0.03
N PHE A 71 0.67 -12.07 -1.15
CA PHE A 71 1.94 -12.79 -1.19
C PHE A 71 3.11 -11.90 -0.79
N GLY A 72 3.07 -10.62 -1.13
CA GLY A 72 4.15 -9.68 -0.88
C GLY A 72 4.35 -9.38 0.60
N ILE A 73 3.36 -8.83 1.27
CA ILE A 73 3.43 -8.45 2.70
C ILE A 73 3.44 -9.69 3.58
N GLY A 74 2.58 -10.68 3.27
CA GLY A 74 2.55 -11.95 3.98
C GLY A 74 3.88 -12.71 3.87
N GLY A 75 4.44 -12.77 2.64
CA GLY A 75 5.73 -13.39 2.36
C GLY A 75 6.89 -12.66 3.03
N SER A 76 6.96 -11.34 2.90
CA SER A 76 7.98 -10.49 3.54
C SER A 76 8.03 -10.70 5.06
N SER A 77 6.87 -10.71 5.70
CA SER A 77 6.74 -10.97 7.14
C SER A 77 7.21 -12.38 7.52
N ALA A 78 6.81 -13.40 6.77
CA ALA A 78 7.21 -14.78 7.05
C ALA A 78 8.70 -15.03 6.77
N ILE A 79 9.24 -14.46 5.69
CA ILE A 79 10.66 -14.56 5.32
C ILE A 79 11.54 -13.90 6.37
N SER A 80 11.23 -12.65 6.76
CA SER A 80 12.04 -11.92 7.72
C SER A 80 12.11 -12.66 9.06
N ARG A 81 11.00 -13.26 9.53
CA ARG A 81 11.01 -14.11 10.74
C ARG A 81 11.85 -15.37 10.55
N ALA A 82 11.68 -16.09 9.44
CA ALA A 82 12.45 -17.30 9.16
C ALA A 82 13.97 -17.03 9.10
N LEU A 83 14.36 -15.86 8.54
CA LEU A 83 15.76 -15.42 8.53
C LEU A 83 16.25 -15.08 9.95
N GLY A 84 15.41 -14.46 10.78
CA GLY A 84 15.71 -14.21 12.21
C GLY A 84 15.88 -15.49 13.01
N GLU A 85 15.05 -16.48 12.76
CA GLU A 85 15.16 -17.84 13.34
C GLU A 85 16.35 -18.63 12.77
N LYS A 86 17.12 -18.05 11.83
CA LYS A 86 18.23 -18.70 11.09
C LYS A 86 17.80 -19.90 10.25
N HIS A 87 16.54 -20.04 9.94
CA HIS A 87 15.95 -21.10 9.13
C HIS A 87 15.94 -20.71 7.63
N LYS A 88 17.11 -20.68 6.98
CA LYS A 88 17.26 -20.26 5.57
C LYS A 88 16.42 -21.09 4.61
N GLU A 89 16.38 -22.41 4.80
CA GLU A 89 15.61 -23.31 3.94
C GLU A 89 14.11 -22.99 3.99
N ARG A 90 13.59 -22.66 5.18
CA ARG A 90 12.20 -22.19 5.34
C ARG A 90 11.94 -20.90 4.55
N ALA A 91 12.88 -19.96 4.59
CA ALA A 91 12.79 -18.74 3.79
C ALA A 91 12.78 -19.03 2.29
N TRP A 92 13.52 -20.02 1.81
CA TRP A 92 13.51 -20.47 0.42
C TRP A 92 12.15 -21.06 0.02
N HIS A 93 11.58 -21.91 0.86
CA HIS A 93 10.23 -22.45 0.63
C HIS A 93 9.19 -21.34 0.56
N ILE A 94 9.26 -20.34 1.46
CA ILE A 94 8.31 -19.21 1.49
C ILE A 94 8.47 -18.37 0.22
N SER A 95 9.70 -18.02 -0.20
CA SER A 95 9.91 -17.18 -1.38
C SER A 95 9.47 -17.89 -2.67
N SER A 96 9.72 -19.21 -2.80
CA SER A 96 9.24 -20.01 -3.93
C SER A 96 7.72 -20.12 -3.93
N PHE A 97 7.09 -20.34 -2.77
CA PHE A 97 5.63 -20.34 -2.65
C PHE A 97 5.02 -19.00 -3.06
N CYS A 98 5.59 -17.88 -2.63
CA CYS A 98 5.11 -16.54 -3.01
C CYS A 98 5.29 -16.28 -4.51
N CYS A 99 6.38 -16.75 -5.11
CA CYS A 99 6.63 -16.62 -6.55
C CYS A 99 5.54 -17.31 -7.37
N TYR A 100 5.40 -18.61 -7.18
CA TYR A 100 4.43 -19.39 -7.96
C TYR A 100 2.99 -19.15 -7.53
N GLY A 101 2.75 -18.80 -6.28
CA GLY A 101 1.45 -18.38 -5.77
C GLY A 101 0.96 -17.09 -6.40
N ALA A 102 1.83 -16.07 -6.47
CA ALA A 102 1.50 -14.79 -7.11
C ALA A 102 1.25 -14.95 -8.62
N LEU A 103 2.12 -15.69 -9.32
CA LEU A 103 1.93 -15.99 -10.75
C LEU A 103 0.68 -16.82 -10.99
N GLY A 104 0.48 -17.90 -10.24
CA GLY A 104 -0.69 -18.78 -10.39
C GLY A 104 -2.00 -18.06 -10.09
N LEU A 105 -2.07 -17.29 -9.00
CA LEU A 105 -3.24 -16.46 -8.71
C LEU A 105 -3.43 -15.39 -9.79
N GLY A 106 -2.34 -14.78 -10.28
CA GLY A 106 -2.41 -13.80 -11.37
C GLY A 106 -3.02 -14.39 -12.65
N VAL A 107 -2.64 -15.61 -13.02
CA VAL A 107 -3.22 -16.34 -14.18
C VAL A 107 -4.70 -16.63 -13.92
N ILE A 108 -5.06 -17.14 -12.73
CA ILE A 108 -6.45 -17.40 -12.35
C ILE A 108 -7.28 -16.12 -12.46
N VAL A 109 -6.80 -15.02 -11.89
CA VAL A 109 -7.48 -13.71 -11.93
C VAL A 109 -7.58 -13.20 -13.37
N ALA A 110 -6.54 -13.36 -14.19
CA ALA A 110 -6.59 -13.00 -15.62
C ALA A 110 -7.70 -13.75 -16.34
N ILE A 111 -7.77 -15.07 -16.18
CA ILE A 111 -8.80 -15.92 -16.79
C ILE A 111 -10.20 -15.48 -16.34
N PHE A 112 -10.44 -15.37 -15.01
CA PHE A 112 -11.74 -14.96 -14.48
C PHE A 112 -12.13 -13.54 -14.91
N SER A 113 -11.18 -12.62 -14.96
CA SER A 113 -11.46 -11.23 -15.40
C SER A 113 -11.76 -11.15 -16.88
N VAL A 114 -11.10 -11.92 -17.74
CA VAL A 114 -11.37 -11.94 -19.18
C VAL A 114 -12.73 -12.56 -19.47
N PHE A 115 -13.04 -13.72 -18.88
CA PHE A 115 -14.34 -14.38 -19.08
C PHE A 115 -15.49 -13.64 -18.40
N GLY A 116 -15.24 -13.02 -17.22
CA GLY A 116 -16.22 -12.22 -16.48
C GLY A 116 -16.27 -10.75 -16.85
N MET A 117 -15.66 -10.33 -17.97
CA MET A 117 -15.49 -8.92 -18.34
C MET A 117 -16.80 -8.15 -18.34
N GLU A 118 -17.87 -8.72 -18.89
CA GLU A 118 -19.19 -8.07 -18.93
C GLU A 118 -19.75 -7.78 -17.52
N VAL A 119 -19.56 -8.74 -16.61
CA VAL A 119 -20.00 -8.59 -15.21
C VAL A 119 -19.19 -7.50 -14.52
N ILE A 120 -17.86 -7.49 -14.74
CA ILE A 120 -16.98 -6.46 -14.17
C ILE A 120 -17.35 -5.08 -14.67
N LEU A 121 -17.57 -4.91 -15.97
CA LEU A 121 -17.95 -3.63 -16.58
C LEU A 121 -19.27 -3.08 -16.02
N ARG A 122 -20.26 -3.96 -15.80
CA ARG A 122 -21.52 -3.57 -15.16
C ARG A 122 -21.32 -3.19 -13.68
N LEU A 123 -20.50 -3.96 -12.94
CA LEU A 123 -20.25 -3.69 -11.53
C LEU A 123 -19.52 -2.38 -11.28
N ILE A 124 -18.60 -1.99 -12.18
CA ILE A 124 -17.91 -0.69 -12.09
C ILE A 124 -18.74 0.48 -12.60
N GLY A 125 -19.96 0.21 -13.12
CA GLY A 125 -20.88 1.26 -13.60
C GLY A 125 -20.51 1.86 -14.94
N ALA A 126 -19.89 1.09 -15.86
CA ALA A 126 -19.56 1.55 -17.19
C ALA A 126 -20.85 1.82 -17.99
N SER A 127 -21.01 3.06 -18.51
CA SER A 127 -22.11 3.47 -19.37
C SER A 127 -21.92 2.96 -20.81
N GLU A 128 -22.96 3.02 -21.63
CA GLU A 128 -22.87 2.68 -23.08
C GLU A 128 -21.75 3.44 -23.79
N ASN A 129 -21.48 4.67 -23.40
CA ASN A 129 -20.45 5.51 -24.01
C ASN A 129 -19.02 5.16 -23.52
N THR A 130 -18.87 4.70 -22.29
CA THR A 130 -17.55 4.41 -21.68
C THR A 130 -17.16 2.94 -21.77
N ILE A 131 -18.14 2.04 -21.96
CA ILE A 131 -17.93 0.58 -21.89
C ILE A 131 -16.90 0.08 -22.92
N GLY A 132 -16.86 0.67 -24.12
CA GLY A 132 -15.90 0.30 -25.17
C GLY A 132 -14.46 0.61 -24.77
N PHE A 133 -14.22 1.76 -24.18
CA PHE A 133 -12.89 2.18 -23.69
C PHE A 133 -12.50 1.40 -22.43
N ALA A 134 -13.41 1.26 -21.48
CA ALA A 134 -13.16 0.51 -20.24
C ALA A 134 -12.84 -0.96 -20.54
N ARG A 135 -13.53 -1.59 -21.49
CA ARG A 135 -13.27 -2.96 -21.94
C ARG A 135 -11.85 -3.11 -22.49
N LYS A 136 -11.43 -2.21 -23.42
CA LYS A 136 -10.08 -2.25 -24.01
C LYS A 136 -9.01 -2.12 -22.94
N TYR A 137 -9.17 -1.18 -22.02
CA TYR A 137 -8.24 -0.97 -20.91
C TYR A 137 -8.17 -2.20 -19.98
N LEU A 138 -9.33 -2.64 -19.47
CA LEU A 138 -9.40 -3.74 -18.52
C LEU A 138 -8.96 -5.09 -19.12
N LEU A 139 -9.19 -5.32 -20.41
CA LEU A 139 -8.73 -6.55 -21.07
C LEU A 139 -7.21 -6.66 -20.99
N ILE A 140 -6.49 -5.60 -21.32
CA ILE A 140 -5.02 -5.57 -21.29
C ILE A 140 -4.51 -5.70 -19.86
N ILE A 141 -5.07 -4.93 -18.93
CA ILE A 141 -4.73 -5.00 -17.51
C ILE A 141 -4.99 -6.40 -16.95
N SER A 142 -6.11 -7.04 -17.32
CA SER A 142 -6.46 -8.40 -16.89
C SER A 142 -5.49 -9.45 -17.42
N ILE A 143 -5.10 -9.38 -18.69
CA ILE A 143 -4.07 -10.27 -19.26
C ILE A 143 -2.72 -10.04 -18.57
N GLY A 144 -2.42 -8.80 -18.21
CA GLY A 144 -1.22 -8.41 -17.45
C GLY A 144 -1.26 -8.71 -15.96
N ALA A 145 -2.38 -9.19 -15.39
CA ALA A 145 -2.51 -9.45 -13.95
C ALA A 145 -1.36 -10.29 -13.35
N PRO A 146 -0.84 -11.36 -13.99
CA PRO A 146 0.30 -12.10 -13.46
C PRO A 146 1.53 -11.23 -13.20
N THR A 147 1.82 -10.28 -14.10
CA THR A 147 2.96 -9.37 -13.93
C THR A 147 2.73 -8.34 -12.85
N ILE A 148 1.50 -7.84 -12.69
CA ILE A 148 1.11 -6.89 -11.64
C ILE A 148 1.23 -7.58 -10.26
N LEU A 149 0.67 -8.77 -10.11
CA LEU A 149 0.74 -9.52 -8.85
C LEU A 149 2.19 -9.86 -8.50
N PHE A 150 2.97 -10.32 -9.48
CA PHE A 150 4.38 -10.69 -9.27
C PHE A 150 5.22 -9.46 -8.90
N SER A 151 5.15 -8.35 -9.64
CA SER A 151 5.92 -7.14 -9.36
C SER A 151 5.61 -6.59 -7.97
N THR A 152 4.33 -6.53 -7.61
CA THR A 152 3.88 -6.08 -6.28
C THR A 152 4.36 -7.01 -5.16
N ALA A 153 4.26 -8.33 -5.36
CA ALA A 153 4.72 -9.31 -4.38
C ALA A 153 6.24 -9.23 -4.18
N PHE A 154 7.01 -9.21 -5.28
CA PHE A 154 8.47 -9.26 -5.18
C PHE A 154 9.11 -7.97 -4.71
N ALA A 155 8.50 -6.82 -4.96
CA ALA A 155 8.89 -5.57 -4.31
C ALA A 155 8.87 -5.69 -2.77
N ASN A 156 7.86 -6.34 -2.21
CA ASN A 156 7.76 -6.58 -0.76
C ASN A 156 8.72 -7.69 -0.27
N ILE A 157 8.86 -8.78 -1.03
CA ILE A 157 9.72 -9.93 -0.68
C ILE A 157 11.19 -9.51 -0.61
N LEU A 158 11.67 -8.70 -1.55
CA LEU A 158 13.03 -8.15 -1.52
C LEU A 158 13.26 -7.30 -0.27
N ARG A 159 12.28 -6.51 0.15
CA ARG A 159 12.36 -5.80 1.44
C ARG A 159 12.46 -6.80 2.59
N GLY A 160 11.73 -7.91 2.54
CA GLY A 160 11.75 -8.98 3.54
C GLY A 160 13.13 -9.58 3.81
N GLU A 161 14.00 -9.62 2.80
CA GLU A 161 15.41 -10.06 2.95
C GLU A 161 16.40 -8.92 3.24
N GLY A 162 15.93 -7.67 3.37
CA GLY A 162 16.78 -6.50 3.61
C GLY A 162 17.23 -5.76 2.35
N ALA A 163 16.76 -6.15 1.16
CA ALA A 163 17.11 -5.56 -0.13
C ALA A 163 16.12 -4.43 -0.52
N ALA A 164 15.90 -3.46 0.38
CA ALA A 164 14.95 -2.36 0.16
C ALA A 164 15.36 -1.45 -1.01
N ARG A 165 16.68 -1.26 -1.22
CA ARG A 165 17.20 -0.49 -2.34
C ARG A 165 16.86 -1.15 -3.69
N GLU A 166 17.03 -2.44 -3.80
CA GLU A 166 16.73 -3.21 -5.00
C GLU A 166 15.23 -3.24 -5.29
N SER A 167 14.42 -3.34 -4.25
CA SER A 167 12.96 -3.16 -4.34
C SER A 167 12.61 -1.79 -4.93
N MET A 168 13.21 -0.72 -4.42
CA MET A 168 13.02 0.64 -4.92
C MET A 168 13.46 0.77 -6.39
N VAL A 169 14.63 0.27 -6.74
CA VAL A 169 15.18 0.35 -8.11
C VAL A 169 14.26 -0.35 -9.11
N GLY A 170 13.73 -1.53 -8.77
CA GLY A 170 12.78 -2.23 -9.63
C GLY A 170 11.47 -1.45 -9.82
N ASN A 171 10.91 -0.87 -8.75
CA ASN A 171 9.73 -0.01 -8.85
C ASN A 171 10.01 1.25 -9.69
N LEU A 172 11.13 1.92 -9.46
CA LEU A 172 11.55 3.09 -10.25
C LEU A 172 11.69 2.75 -11.73
N LEU A 173 12.35 1.64 -12.06
CA LEU A 173 12.54 1.20 -13.43
C LEU A 173 11.18 1.00 -14.12
N GLY A 174 10.27 0.26 -13.47
CA GLY A 174 8.93 0.04 -14.00
C GLY A 174 8.16 1.35 -14.24
N THR A 175 8.22 2.25 -13.26
CA THR A 175 7.56 3.57 -13.36
C THR A 175 8.17 4.45 -14.44
N ILE A 176 9.49 4.51 -14.56
CA ILE A 176 10.16 5.32 -15.61
C ILE A 176 9.79 4.78 -16.99
N VAL A 177 9.82 3.46 -17.18
CA VAL A 177 9.41 2.83 -18.44
C VAL A 177 7.97 3.19 -18.78
N ASN A 178 7.05 3.11 -17.82
CA ASN A 178 5.66 3.48 -18.03
C ASN A 178 5.54 4.98 -18.41
N ILE A 179 6.10 5.92 -17.62
CA ILE A 179 6.00 7.36 -17.86
C ILE A 179 6.59 7.76 -19.23
N VAL A 180 7.63 7.08 -19.69
CA VAL A 180 8.23 7.32 -21.00
C VAL A 180 7.35 6.76 -22.13
N LEU A 181 6.72 5.61 -21.91
CA LEU A 181 5.85 4.99 -22.91
C LEU A 181 4.48 5.64 -23.00
N ASP A 182 3.94 6.22 -21.94
CA ASP A 182 2.63 6.87 -21.93
C ASP A 182 2.48 7.92 -23.04
N PRO A 183 3.31 8.98 -23.15
CA PRO A 183 3.17 9.95 -24.22
C PRO A 183 3.36 9.34 -25.61
N VAL A 184 4.22 8.35 -25.75
CA VAL A 184 4.47 7.66 -27.02
C VAL A 184 3.23 6.87 -27.45
N MET A 185 2.70 6.03 -26.56
CA MET A 185 1.59 5.14 -26.89
C MET A 185 0.24 5.85 -26.90
N ILE A 186 0.03 6.77 -25.98
CA ILE A 186 -1.25 7.48 -25.86
C ILE A 186 -1.38 8.54 -26.93
N LEU A 187 -0.35 9.41 -27.09
CA LEU A 187 -0.44 10.63 -27.92
C LEU A 187 0.18 10.43 -29.30
N ILE A 188 1.43 9.94 -29.41
CA ILE A 188 2.14 9.84 -30.71
C ILE A 188 1.53 8.73 -31.55
N LEU A 189 1.31 7.54 -30.98
CA LEU A 189 0.66 6.42 -31.69
C LEU A 189 -0.87 6.54 -31.72
N GLY A 190 -1.45 7.43 -30.90
CA GLY A 190 -2.90 7.65 -30.87
C GLY A 190 -3.71 6.47 -30.30
N TRP A 191 -3.09 5.60 -29.49
CA TRP A 191 -3.76 4.39 -28.96
C TRP A 191 -4.63 4.70 -27.73
N GLY A 192 -4.60 5.92 -27.19
CA GLY A 192 -5.43 6.35 -26.07
C GLY A 192 -5.36 5.40 -24.87
N VAL A 193 -6.53 4.97 -24.38
CA VAL A 193 -6.62 4.05 -23.20
C VAL A 193 -5.90 2.73 -23.41
N THR A 194 -5.83 2.22 -24.65
CA THR A 194 -5.09 0.99 -24.99
C THR A 194 -3.60 1.20 -24.78
N GLY A 195 -3.09 2.38 -25.20
CA GLY A 195 -1.70 2.78 -24.98
C GLY A 195 -1.34 2.87 -23.51
N ALA A 196 -2.18 3.50 -22.69
CA ALA A 196 -2.01 3.59 -21.25
C ALA A 196 -1.95 2.22 -20.58
N ALA A 197 -2.88 1.31 -20.91
CA ALA A 197 -2.88 -0.04 -20.36
C ALA A 197 -1.62 -0.83 -20.76
N LEU A 198 -1.17 -0.74 -22.01
CA LEU A 198 0.05 -1.39 -22.48
C LEU A 198 1.29 -0.82 -21.81
N ALA A 199 1.42 0.49 -21.69
CA ALA A 199 2.53 1.14 -21.00
C ALA A 199 2.63 0.68 -19.53
N THR A 200 1.48 0.57 -18.84
CA THR A 200 1.38 0.04 -17.48
C THR A 200 1.90 -1.39 -17.39
N ILE A 201 1.48 -2.28 -18.29
CA ILE A 201 1.92 -3.68 -18.29
C ILE A 201 3.39 -3.81 -18.64
N ILE A 202 3.88 -3.07 -19.63
CA ILE A 202 5.31 -3.08 -20.02
C ILE A 202 6.16 -2.57 -18.84
N GLY A 203 5.72 -1.53 -18.13
CA GLY A 203 6.38 -1.07 -16.91
C GLY A 203 6.45 -2.16 -15.84
N ASN A 204 5.36 -2.87 -15.57
CA ASN A 204 5.35 -3.99 -14.64
C ASN A 204 6.26 -5.14 -15.11
N ILE A 205 6.30 -5.46 -16.41
CA ILE A 205 7.23 -6.45 -16.97
C ILE A 205 8.68 -6.02 -16.75
N ALA A 206 9.02 -4.76 -16.95
CA ALA A 206 10.37 -4.24 -16.71
C ALA A 206 10.78 -4.41 -15.24
N ALA A 207 9.89 -4.13 -14.30
CA ALA A 207 10.10 -4.39 -12.87
C ALA A 207 10.29 -5.89 -12.59
N CYS A 208 9.45 -6.76 -13.16
CA CYS A 208 9.55 -8.21 -13.02
C CYS A 208 10.90 -8.72 -13.53
N LEU A 209 11.35 -8.28 -14.72
CA LEU A 209 12.63 -8.66 -15.29
C LEU A 209 13.80 -8.23 -14.41
N PHE A 210 13.75 -7.03 -13.83
CA PHE A 210 14.76 -6.56 -12.88
C PHE A 210 14.83 -7.47 -11.64
N TYR A 211 13.68 -7.80 -11.04
CA TYR A 211 13.63 -8.68 -9.87
C TYR A 211 14.12 -10.09 -10.21
N LEU A 212 13.71 -10.65 -11.33
CA LEU A 212 14.21 -11.95 -11.80
C LEU A 212 15.72 -11.93 -12.03
N GLN A 213 16.25 -10.88 -12.66
CA GLN A 213 17.71 -10.71 -12.86
C GLN A 213 18.46 -10.66 -11.53
N TYR A 214 17.89 -10.01 -10.49
CA TYR A 214 18.49 -9.97 -9.16
C TYR A 214 18.63 -11.38 -8.55
N PHE A 215 17.61 -12.23 -8.69
CA PHE A 215 17.65 -13.63 -8.27
C PHE A 215 18.63 -14.47 -9.10
N LEU A 216 18.61 -14.34 -10.42
CA LEU A 216 19.48 -15.10 -11.32
C LEU A 216 20.97 -14.78 -11.10
N ARG A 217 21.28 -13.54 -10.77
CA ARG A 217 22.65 -13.12 -10.42
C ARG A 217 23.12 -13.60 -9.05
N LYS A 218 22.32 -14.40 -8.34
CA LYS A 218 22.59 -14.93 -6.99
C LYS A 218 22.94 -13.83 -5.97
N LYS A 219 22.37 -12.65 -6.13
CA LYS A 219 22.53 -11.54 -5.17
C LYS A 219 21.57 -11.65 -4.01
N SER A 220 20.45 -12.34 -4.18
CA SER A 220 19.46 -12.65 -3.16
C SER A 220 19.93 -13.79 -2.25
N THR A 221 19.57 -13.72 -0.97
CA THR A 221 19.69 -14.84 -0.02
C THR A 221 18.55 -15.85 -0.16
N LEU A 222 17.52 -15.50 -0.93
CA LEU A 222 16.33 -16.30 -1.22
C LEU A 222 16.46 -17.04 -2.55
N THR A 223 15.49 -17.87 -2.88
CA THR A 223 15.41 -18.59 -4.16
C THR A 223 13.99 -18.62 -4.70
N ILE A 224 13.89 -18.66 -6.01
CA ILE A 224 12.63 -18.85 -6.74
C ILE A 224 12.58 -20.20 -7.45
N SER A 225 13.49 -21.13 -7.09
CA SER A 225 13.54 -22.45 -7.72
C SER A 225 12.30 -23.27 -7.38
N LEU A 226 11.72 -23.92 -8.41
CA LEU A 226 10.54 -24.79 -8.25
C LEU A 226 10.80 -25.97 -7.29
N LYS A 227 12.06 -26.39 -7.14
CA LYS A 227 12.47 -27.43 -6.19
C LYS A 227 12.05 -27.13 -4.75
N TYR A 228 12.00 -25.84 -4.38
CA TYR A 228 11.64 -25.40 -3.04
C TYR A 228 10.18 -24.99 -2.92
N PHE A 229 9.37 -25.16 -3.97
CA PHE A 229 7.94 -24.88 -3.88
C PHE A 229 7.26 -25.89 -2.93
N LYS A 230 6.62 -25.37 -1.88
CA LYS A 230 5.94 -26.18 -0.88
C LYS A 230 4.74 -25.40 -0.31
N ILE A 231 3.58 -26.03 -0.29
CA ILE A 231 2.35 -25.45 0.28
C ILE A 231 2.21 -25.81 1.76
N GLY A 232 2.63 -27.03 2.12
CA GLY A 232 2.54 -27.59 3.47
C GLY A 232 3.56 -27.01 4.46
N GLY A 233 3.63 -27.60 5.68
CA GLY A 233 4.61 -27.19 6.71
C GLY A 233 4.33 -25.79 7.30
N GLY A 234 3.08 -25.32 7.24
CA GLY A 234 2.70 -24.00 7.75
C GLY A 234 3.12 -22.82 6.87
N ILE A 235 3.67 -23.06 5.66
CA ILE A 235 4.16 -22.02 4.74
C ILE A 235 2.98 -21.20 4.22
N ALA A 236 2.02 -21.85 3.55
CA ALA A 236 0.84 -21.17 3.02
C ALA A 236 0.06 -20.43 4.12
N ARG A 237 -0.17 -21.11 5.27
CA ARG A 237 -0.86 -20.49 6.41
C ARG A 237 -0.10 -19.27 6.93
N GLY A 238 1.23 -19.35 7.05
CA GLY A 238 2.05 -18.24 7.55
C GLY A 238 2.04 -17.01 6.65
N VAL A 239 1.97 -17.20 5.33
CA VAL A 239 1.89 -16.13 4.32
C VAL A 239 0.47 -15.57 4.25
N VAL A 240 -0.52 -16.42 4.02
CA VAL A 240 -1.91 -16.02 3.77
C VAL A 240 -2.53 -15.37 5.01
N ALA A 241 -2.23 -15.86 6.22
CA ALA A 241 -2.77 -15.31 7.46
C ALA A 241 -2.40 -13.83 7.68
N ILE A 242 -1.22 -13.39 7.24
CA ILE A 242 -0.80 -11.98 7.29
C ILE A 242 -1.17 -11.25 6.00
N GLY A 243 -1.11 -11.93 4.86
CA GLY A 243 -1.45 -11.35 3.57
C GLY A 243 -2.92 -10.94 3.45
N ILE A 244 -3.87 -11.71 4.01
CA ILE A 244 -5.29 -11.36 3.99
C ILE A 244 -5.57 -10.02 4.68
N PRO A 245 -5.16 -9.76 5.93
CA PRO A 245 -5.34 -8.45 6.55
C PRO A 245 -4.73 -7.31 5.74
N ALA A 246 -3.52 -7.53 5.18
CA ALA A 246 -2.83 -6.52 4.36
C ALA A 246 -3.59 -6.20 3.06
N SER A 247 -4.13 -7.21 2.39
CA SER A 247 -4.94 -7.04 1.18
C SER A 247 -6.29 -6.40 1.49
N LEU A 248 -6.94 -6.81 2.57
CA LEU A 248 -8.22 -6.30 3.01
C LEU A 248 -8.17 -4.80 3.33
N ASN A 249 -7.04 -4.30 3.82
CA ASN A 249 -6.85 -2.87 4.09
C ASN A 249 -7.13 -1.99 2.85
N ASN A 250 -6.64 -2.39 1.68
CA ASN A 250 -6.86 -1.64 0.44
C ASN A 250 -8.33 -1.68 -0.01
N ILE A 251 -8.98 -2.82 0.17
CA ILE A 251 -10.40 -3.02 -0.18
C ILE A 251 -11.28 -2.17 0.74
N LEU A 252 -11.03 -2.22 2.05
CA LEU A 252 -11.78 -1.43 3.04
C LEU A 252 -11.57 0.07 2.85
N MET A 253 -10.36 0.50 2.50
CA MET A 253 -10.06 1.89 2.19
C MET A 253 -10.86 2.38 0.98
N SER A 254 -10.96 1.58 -0.08
CA SER A 254 -11.78 1.89 -1.25
C SER A 254 -13.26 1.99 -0.90
N PHE A 255 -13.76 1.06 -0.10
CA PHE A 255 -15.14 1.07 0.36
C PHE A 255 -15.46 2.27 1.25
N ALA A 256 -14.57 2.62 2.18
CA ALA A 256 -14.68 3.79 3.03
C ALA A 256 -14.75 5.10 2.21
N ASN A 257 -13.97 5.20 1.13
CA ASN A 257 -14.03 6.34 0.20
C ASN A 257 -15.37 6.44 -0.52
N ILE A 258 -15.97 5.31 -0.90
CA ILE A 258 -17.32 5.30 -1.52
C ILE A 258 -18.35 5.82 -0.52
N VAL A 259 -18.31 5.35 0.73
CA VAL A 259 -19.24 5.80 1.79
C VAL A 259 -19.06 7.30 2.08
N LEU A 260 -17.82 7.78 2.14
CA LEU A 260 -17.52 9.20 2.33
C LEU A 260 -18.11 10.04 1.19
N ASN A 261 -17.88 9.64 -0.05
CA ASN A 261 -18.40 10.36 -1.21
C ASN A 261 -19.94 10.37 -1.23
N GLN A 262 -20.59 9.23 -0.91
CA GLN A 262 -22.05 9.17 -0.82
C GLN A 262 -22.60 10.09 0.28
N ALA A 263 -21.92 10.19 1.42
CA ALA A 263 -22.31 11.12 2.48
C ALA A 263 -22.17 12.58 2.04
N LEU A 264 -21.14 12.91 1.25
CA LEU A 264 -20.89 14.28 0.76
C LEU A 264 -21.84 14.69 -0.36
N VAL A 265 -22.24 13.76 -1.23
CA VAL A 265 -23.18 14.04 -2.36
C VAL A 265 -24.50 14.65 -1.85
N GLY A 266 -24.95 14.24 -0.66
CA GLY A 266 -26.13 14.83 -0.01
C GLY A 266 -26.04 16.33 0.27
N TYR A 267 -24.84 16.92 0.24
CA TYR A 267 -24.57 18.36 0.46
C TYR A 267 -24.21 19.11 -0.83
N GLY A 268 -24.25 18.43 -1.99
CA GLY A 268 -23.96 18.98 -3.31
C GLY A 268 -22.57 18.68 -3.84
N ASP A 269 -22.29 19.11 -5.07
CA ASP A 269 -21.06 18.78 -5.78
C ASP A 269 -19.83 19.53 -5.26
N THR A 270 -20.01 20.72 -4.70
CA THR A 270 -18.93 21.58 -4.19
C THR A 270 -18.15 20.89 -3.04
N PRO A 271 -18.79 20.35 -1.98
CA PRO A 271 -18.09 19.59 -0.95
C PRO A 271 -17.41 18.32 -1.47
N VAL A 272 -18.00 17.63 -2.44
CA VAL A 272 -17.40 16.44 -3.06
C VAL A 272 -16.10 16.79 -3.78
N ALA A 273 -16.12 17.84 -4.60
CA ALA A 273 -14.95 18.34 -5.30
C ALA A 273 -13.85 18.79 -4.35
N ALA A 274 -14.22 19.54 -3.30
CA ALA A 274 -13.31 20.04 -2.27
C ALA A 274 -12.64 18.89 -1.50
N MET A 275 -13.40 17.86 -1.11
CA MET A 275 -12.86 16.67 -0.44
C MET A 275 -11.91 15.88 -1.36
N GLY A 276 -12.23 15.76 -2.64
CA GLY A 276 -11.34 15.12 -3.61
C GLY A 276 -9.96 15.79 -3.68
N VAL A 277 -9.91 17.12 -3.67
CA VAL A 277 -8.65 17.89 -3.64
C VAL A 277 -7.92 17.72 -2.31
N ALA A 278 -8.65 17.81 -1.18
CA ALA A 278 -8.06 17.63 0.16
C ALA A 278 -7.46 16.24 0.33
N MET A 279 -8.13 15.19 -0.16
CA MET A 279 -7.62 13.82 -0.11
C MET A 279 -6.37 13.61 -0.97
N LYS A 280 -6.30 14.21 -2.17
CA LYS A 280 -5.09 14.16 -3.00
C LYS A 280 -3.90 14.82 -2.30
N SER A 281 -4.12 15.96 -1.65
CA SER A 281 -3.10 16.65 -0.86
C SER A 281 -2.65 15.80 0.34
N ASN A 282 -3.58 15.17 1.05
CA ASN A 282 -3.30 14.32 2.21
C ASN A 282 -2.59 13.01 1.82
N MET A 283 -2.80 12.50 0.61
CA MET A 283 -2.20 11.26 0.11
C MET A 283 -0.67 11.26 0.22
N LEU A 284 -0.03 12.42 -0.02
CA LEU A 284 1.41 12.56 0.10
C LEU A 284 1.89 12.27 1.54
N VAL A 285 1.21 12.84 2.52
CA VAL A 285 1.53 12.67 3.96
C VAL A 285 1.34 11.21 4.37
N VAL A 286 0.21 10.64 4.00
CA VAL A 286 -0.17 9.25 4.34
C VAL A 286 0.82 8.26 3.72
N LEU A 287 1.18 8.41 2.44
CA LEU A 287 2.07 7.47 1.75
C LEU A 287 3.51 7.53 2.27
N LEU A 288 4.01 8.71 2.66
CA LEU A 288 5.32 8.81 3.31
C LEU A 288 5.34 8.10 4.65
N GLN A 289 4.30 8.23 5.46
CA GLN A 289 4.18 7.52 6.74
C GLN A 289 4.02 6.00 6.56
N ILE A 290 3.22 5.57 5.60
CA ILE A 290 3.12 4.16 5.23
C ILE A 290 4.49 3.63 4.77
N GLY A 291 5.20 4.39 3.91
CA GLY A 291 6.53 4.01 3.42
C GLY A 291 7.55 3.80 4.54
N LEU A 292 7.56 4.70 5.53
CA LEU A 292 8.38 4.56 6.74
C LEU A 292 8.06 3.24 7.47
N CYS A 293 6.77 2.98 7.73
CA CYS A 293 6.32 1.85 8.55
C CYS A 293 6.45 0.50 7.83
N VAL A 294 6.13 0.45 6.53
CA VAL A 294 6.32 -0.74 5.69
C VAL A 294 7.81 -1.06 5.53
N GLY A 295 8.65 -0.02 5.42
CA GLY A 295 10.10 -0.19 5.32
C GLY A 295 10.71 -0.88 6.54
N ILE A 296 10.22 -0.60 7.75
CA ILE A 296 10.77 -1.22 8.98
C ILE A 296 10.14 -2.57 9.33
N GLN A 297 9.06 -2.97 8.68
CA GLN A 297 8.37 -4.24 8.96
C GLN A 297 9.33 -5.45 8.94
N PRO A 298 10.26 -5.61 7.97
CA PRO A 298 11.22 -6.71 7.98
C PRO A 298 12.22 -6.64 9.14
N LEU A 299 12.63 -5.44 9.58
CA LEU A 299 13.48 -5.25 10.76
C LEU A 299 12.80 -5.79 12.02
N ILE A 300 11.51 -5.48 12.18
CA ILE A 300 10.69 -6.02 13.28
C ILE A 300 10.56 -7.53 13.18
N GLY A 301 10.20 -8.05 11.98
CA GLY A 301 10.01 -9.47 11.75
C GLY A 301 11.27 -10.29 12.05
N TYR A 302 12.42 -9.82 11.56
CA TYR A 302 13.70 -10.46 11.81
C TYR A 302 14.03 -10.51 13.31
N ASN A 303 13.98 -9.37 14.01
CA ASN A 303 14.32 -9.30 15.42
C ASN A 303 13.32 -10.06 16.31
N TYR A 304 12.06 -10.15 15.88
CA TYR A 304 11.06 -11.00 16.52
C TYR A 304 11.42 -12.50 16.37
N GLY A 305 11.76 -12.95 15.14
CA GLY A 305 12.20 -14.32 14.89
C GLY A 305 13.50 -14.68 15.60
N ALA A 306 14.44 -13.74 15.71
CA ALA A 306 15.70 -13.90 16.44
C ALA A 306 15.55 -13.83 17.96
N GLY A 307 14.35 -13.57 18.51
CA GLY A 307 14.13 -13.40 19.95
C GLY A 307 14.74 -12.11 20.53
N ASN A 308 15.27 -11.20 19.70
CA ASN A 308 15.92 -9.96 20.13
C ASN A 308 14.91 -8.85 20.43
N LYS A 309 14.21 -8.98 21.55
CA LYS A 309 13.17 -8.04 21.97
C LYS A 309 13.71 -6.64 22.25
N LYS A 310 14.93 -6.55 22.82
CA LYS A 310 15.55 -5.25 23.11
C LYS A 310 15.71 -4.43 21.83
N ARG A 311 16.25 -5.03 20.78
CA ARG A 311 16.45 -4.36 19.50
C ARG A 311 15.13 -4.07 18.79
N LEU A 312 14.16 -5.00 18.83
CA LEU A 312 12.81 -4.79 18.32
C LEU A 312 12.17 -3.55 18.95
N MET A 313 12.24 -3.43 20.30
CA MET A 313 11.67 -2.28 21.01
C MET A 313 12.41 -0.98 20.70
N GLN A 314 13.74 -1.02 20.51
CA GLN A 314 14.51 0.15 20.08
C GLN A 314 14.07 0.61 18.67
N ILE A 315 13.88 -0.32 17.73
CA ILE A 315 13.39 -0.01 16.37
C ILE A 315 11.99 0.59 16.45
N PHE A 316 11.08 -0.01 17.22
CA PHE A 316 9.71 0.48 17.38
C PHE A 316 9.67 1.91 17.96
N LYS A 317 10.38 2.16 19.08
CA LYS A 317 10.42 3.47 19.71
C LYS A 317 11.06 4.52 18.82
N PHE A 318 12.19 4.22 18.20
CA PHE A 318 12.88 5.14 17.30
C PHE A 318 11.99 5.51 16.10
N THR A 319 11.38 4.51 15.45
CA THR A 319 10.49 4.75 14.32
C THR A 319 9.24 5.53 14.74
N GLY A 320 8.71 5.28 15.94
CA GLY A 320 7.60 6.05 16.50
C GLY A 320 7.92 7.54 16.61
N ILE A 321 9.11 7.87 17.17
CA ILE A 321 9.57 9.26 17.26
C ILE A 321 9.74 9.88 15.88
N VAL A 322 10.44 9.19 14.97
CA VAL A 322 10.64 9.67 13.58
C VAL A 322 9.29 9.89 12.87
N SER A 323 8.34 9.00 13.05
CA SER A 323 7.01 9.06 12.47
C SER A 323 6.23 10.30 12.95
N VAL A 324 6.24 10.59 14.27
CA VAL A 324 5.57 11.78 14.82
C VAL A 324 6.24 13.06 14.35
N VAL A 325 7.57 13.12 14.39
CA VAL A 325 8.34 14.28 13.91
C VAL A 325 8.07 14.54 12.43
N MET A 326 8.17 13.51 11.60
CA MET A 326 7.90 13.61 10.17
C MET A 326 6.44 14.00 9.91
N GLY A 327 5.48 13.38 10.59
CA GLY A 327 4.06 13.71 10.48
C GLY A 327 3.78 15.16 10.87
N THR A 328 4.40 15.66 11.94
CA THR A 328 4.27 17.05 12.38
C THR A 328 4.85 18.03 11.36
N ILE A 329 6.05 17.76 10.84
CA ILE A 329 6.68 18.60 9.81
C ILE A 329 5.80 18.66 8.57
N LEU A 330 5.33 17.50 8.08
CA LEU A 330 4.46 17.44 6.91
C LEU A 330 3.15 18.15 7.14
N THR A 331 2.54 17.99 8.32
CA THR A 331 1.32 18.73 8.70
C THR A 331 1.55 20.23 8.66
N LEU A 332 2.63 20.75 9.25
CA LEU A 332 2.95 22.18 9.24
C LEU A 332 3.15 22.70 7.81
N LEU A 333 3.83 21.95 6.95
CA LEU A 333 4.00 22.29 5.54
C LEU A 333 2.66 22.33 4.80
N MET A 334 1.79 21.31 5.00
CA MET A 334 0.47 21.27 4.38
C MET A 334 -0.44 22.41 4.89
N MET A 335 -0.38 22.72 6.19
CA MET A 335 -1.10 23.84 6.79
C MET A 335 -0.64 25.19 6.24
N ALA A 336 0.67 25.40 6.07
CA ALA A 336 1.21 26.60 5.46
C ALA A 336 0.78 26.75 3.99
N ALA A 337 0.79 25.65 3.24
CA ALA A 337 0.47 25.62 1.82
C ALA A 337 -1.04 25.41 1.52
N ARG A 338 -1.92 25.24 2.52
CA ARG A 338 -3.31 24.81 2.37
C ARG A 338 -4.11 25.53 1.28
N LYS A 339 -3.98 26.87 1.21
CA LYS A 339 -4.66 27.68 0.20
C LYS A 339 -4.14 27.42 -1.20
N THR A 340 -2.82 27.43 -1.36
CA THR A 340 -2.14 27.17 -2.63
C THR A 340 -2.44 25.76 -3.14
N LEU A 341 -2.42 24.76 -2.25
CA LEU A 341 -2.72 23.37 -2.61
C LEU A 341 -4.12 23.22 -3.21
N VAL A 342 -5.13 23.91 -2.65
CA VAL A 342 -6.49 23.84 -3.19
C VAL A 342 -6.58 24.64 -4.49
N GLN A 343 -5.98 25.82 -4.55
CA GLN A 343 -6.03 26.71 -5.72
C GLN A 343 -5.36 26.12 -6.97
N VAL A 344 -4.32 25.30 -6.80
CA VAL A 344 -3.66 24.61 -7.93
C VAL A 344 -4.61 23.66 -8.66
N PHE A 345 -5.58 23.07 -7.96
CA PHE A 345 -6.52 22.13 -8.55
C PHE A 345 -7.81 22.77 -9.05
N ILE A 346 -8.35 23.74 -8.33
CA ILE A 346 -9.63 24.37 -8.62
C ILE A 346 -9.59 25.84 -8.26
N ASN A 347 -10.04 26.71 -9.15
CA ASN A 347 -10.07 28.17 -8.96
C ASN A 347 -11.51 28.67 -8.72
N ASP A 348 -12.26 27.96 -7.87
CA ASP A 348 -13.61 28.34 -7.45
C ASP A 348 -13.60 28.74 -5.96
N ALA A 349 -14.19 29.90 -5.62
CA ALA A 349 -14.13 30.45 -4.29
C ALA A 349 -14.80 29.58 -3.22
N GLN A 350 -15.90 28.91 -3.54
CA GLN A 350 -16.61 28.03 -2.60
C GLN A 350 -15.84 26.73 -2.40
N VAL A 351 -15.33 26.14 -3.48
CA VAL A 351 -14.48 24.92 -3.40
C VAL A 351 -13.21 25.20 -2.60
N ILE A 352 -12.60 26.39 -2.76
CA ILE A 352 -11.41 26.79 -1.99
C ILE A 352 -11.75 26.88 -0.51
N ALA A 353 -12.88 27.49 -0.12
CA ALA A 353 -13.28 27.61 1.27
C ALA A 353 -13.48 26.25 1.94
N TYR A 354 -14.26 25.35 1.34
CA TYR A 354 -14.44 23.98 1.84
C TYR A 354 -13.14 23.18 1.79
N GLY A 355 -12.36 23.30 0.72
CA GLY A 355 -11.10 22.57 0.55
C GLY A 355 -10.08 22.91 1.64
N ILE A 356 -9.95 24.18 2.01
CA ILE A 356 -9.08 24.61 3.11
C ILE A 356 -9.52 23.96 4.43
N GLN A 357 -10.83 23.99 4.75
CA GLN A 357 -11.37 23.35 5.94
C GLN A 357 -11.11 21.85 5.96
N MET A 358 -11.34 21.17 4.83
CA MET A 358 -11.12 19.73 4.70
C MET A 358 -9.64 19.34 4.79
N VAL A 359 -8.74 20.15 4.22
CA VAL A 359 -7.29 19.95 4.41
C VAL A 359 -6.94 20.09 5.88
N ILE A 360 -7.43 21.12 6.58
CA ILE A 360 -7.19 21.31 8.02
C ILE A 360 -7.69 20.08 8.80
N ALA A 361 -8.91 19.62 8.55
CA ALA A 361 -9.49 18.48 9.23
C ALA A 361 -8.64 17.20 9.05
N LEU A 362 -8.25 16.87 7.80
CA LEU A 362 -7.43 15.69 7.51
C LEU A 362 -6.04 15.78 8.14
N GLN A 363 -5.47 16.97 8.28
CA GLN A 363 -4.16 17.17 8.89
C GLN A 363 -4.18 17.08 10.43
N LEU A 364 -5.33 17.11 11.10
CA LEU A 364 -5.41 16.99 12.57
C LEU A 364 -4.85 15.64 13.06
N SER A 365 -5.17 14.53 12.39
CA SER A 365 -4.69 13.20 12.78
C SER A 365 -3.29 12.88 12.23
N ALA A 366 -2.84 13.57 11.18
CA ALA A 366 -1.62 13.26 10.44
C ALA A 366 -0.34 13.16 11.31
N PRO A 367 -0.09 13.99 12.33
CA PRO A 367 1.09 13.86 13.19
C PRO A 367 1.18 12.52 13.91
N PHE A 368 0.04 11.92 14.27
CA PHE A 368 -0.03 10.68 15.04
C PHE A 368 -0.42 9.45 14.21
N LEU A 369 -0.89 9.66 12.98
CA LEU A 369 -1.33 8.59 12.09
C LEU A 369 -0.22 7.55 11.82
N GLY A 370 1.03 7.98 11.79
CA GLY A 370 2.17 7.09 11.66
C GLY A 370 2.34 6.11 12.82
N ILE A 371 1.85 6.43 14.02
CA ILE A 371 1.84 5.47 15.16
C ILE A 371 0.89 4.31 14.83
N LEU A 372 -0.25 4.58 14.24
CA LEU A 372 -1.19 3.56 13.81
C LEU A 372 -0.56 2.61 12.77
N PHE A 373 0.06 3.18 11.73
CA PHE A 373 0.75 2.39 10.70
C PHE A 373 1.94 1.61 11.27
N LEU A 374 2.68 2.19 12.21
CA LEU A 374 3.75 1.52 12.92
C LEU A 374 3.23 0.30 13.70
N CYS A 375 2.15 0.45 14.44
CA CYS A 375 1.53 -0.65 15.16
C CYS A 375 1.06 -1.76 14.21
N ILE A 376 0.36 -1.42 13.13
CA ILE A 376 -0.11 -2.39 12.14
C ILE A 376 1.08 -3.16 11.54
N ASN A 377 2.09 -2.45 11.05
CA ASN A 377 3.25 -3.08 10.41
C ASN A 377 4.11 -3.88 11.42
N THR A 378 4.19 -3.45 12.68
CA THR A 378 4.85 -4.21 13.75
C THR A 378 4.12 -5.52 14.02
N ILE A 379 2.81 -5.49 14.16
CA ILE A 379 1.97 -6.68 14.39
C ILE A 379 2.07 -7.65 13.20
N GLN A 380 2.04 -7.12 11.96
CA GLN A 380 2.24 -7.90 10.74
C GLN A 380 3.66 -8.51 10.70
N GLY A 381 4.69 -7.73 11.03
CA GLY A 381 6.08 -8.21 11.13
C GLY A 381 6.23 -9.35 12.13
N MET A 382 5.60 -9.25 13.29
CA MET A 382 5.57 -10.31 14.31
C MET A 382 4.73 -11.54 13.87
N GLY A 383 3.99 -11.46 12.79
CA GLY A 383 3.15 -12.56 12.28
C GLY A 383 1.87 -12.80 13.08
N LYS A 384 1.38 -11.79 13.78
CA LYS A 384 0.15 -11.86 14.57
C LYS A 384 -1.07 -11.53 13.71
N ALA A 385 -1.62 -12.55 13.05
CA ALA A 385 -2.68 -12.38 12.04
C ALA A 385 -3.97 -11.77 12.60
N ILE A 386 -4.49 -12.30 13.72
CA ILE A 386 -5.75 -11.85 14.30
C ILE A 386 -5.68 -10.39 14.76
N PRO A 387 -4.69 -9.96 15.56
CA PRO A 387 -4.57 -8.54 15.92
C PRO A 387 -4.39 -7.63 14.71
N SER A 388 -3.66 -8.06 13.67
CA SER A 388 -3.51 -7.30 12.42
C SER A 388 -4.86 -7.13 11.72
N LEU A 389 -5.65 -8.21 11.60
CA LEU A 389 -6.98 -8.17 11.00
C LEU A 389 -7.91 -7.23 11.77
N VAL A 390 -7.93 -7.34 13.10
CA VAL A 390 -8.75 -6.47 13.96
C VAL A 390 -8.42 -5.00 13.72
N LEU A 391 -7.14 -4.61 13.74
CA LEU A 391 -6.77 -3.22 13.50
C LEU A 391 -7.13 -2.73 12.10
N THR A 392 -6.93 -3.58 11.09
CA THR A 392 -7.28 -3.24 9.71
C THR A 392 -8.78 -2.99 9.55
N VAL A 393 -9.59 -3.89 10.10
CA VAL A 393 -11.06 -3.79 10.01
C VAL A 393 -11.59 -2.66 10.90
N CYS A 394 -11.00 -2.45 12.09
CA CYS A 394 -11.41 -1.38 13.00
C CYS A 394 -11.29 -0.01 12.34
N ARG A 395 -10.15 0.30 11.72
CA ARG A 395 -9.89 1.66 11.23
C ARG A 395 -10.93 2.12 10.20
N GLN A 396 -11.08 1.41 9.09
CA GLN A 396 -11.91 1.83 7.96
C GLN A 396 -13.33 1.24 7.99
N GLY A 397 -13.50 0.06 8.60
CA GLY A 397 -14.78 -0.63 8.66
C GLY A 397 -15.58 -0.30 9.92
N LEU A 398 -15.13 -0.78 11.08
CA LEU A 398 -15.90 -0.74 12.32
C LEU A 398 -15.92 0.63 13.02
N ILE A 399 -14.93 1.49 12.81
CA ILE A 399 -14.86 2.80 13.43
C ILE A 399 -15.32 3.88 12.44
N PHE A 400 -14.67 3.99 11.27
CA PHE A 400 -14.94 5.10 10.35
C PHE A 400 -16.37 5.07 9.79
N ILE A 401 -16.84 3.91 9.29
CA ILE A 401 -18.15 3.84 8.64
C ILE A 401 -19.30 4.17 9.61
N PRO A 402 -19.41 3.59 10.81
CA PRO A 402 -20.43 4.00 11.75
C PRO A 402 -20.28 5.46 12.19
N LEU A 403 -19.03 5.92 12.39
CA LEU A 403 -18.75 7.26 12.87
C LEU A 403 -19.17 8.35 11.88
N ILE A 404 -18.99 8.10 10.56
CA ILE A 404 -19.44 9.04 9.53
C ILE A 404 -20.97 9.21 9.57
N PHE A 405 -21.74 8.15 9.77
CA PHE A 405 -23.20 8.23 9.89
C PHE A 405 -23.65 8.93 11.17
N ILE A 406 -23.01 8.61 12.30
CA ILE A 406 -23.33 9.23 13.60
C ILE A 406 -23.02 10.72 13.56
N LEU A 407 -21.81 11.11 13.13
CA LEU A 407 -21.40 12.51 13.10
C LEU A 407 -22.15 13.30 12.02
N ASN A 408 -22.47 12.68 10.89
CA ASN A 408 -23.32 13.30 9.88
C ASN A 408 -24.72 13.62 10.44
N HIS A 409 -25.31 12.70 11.21
CA HIS A 409 -26.61 12.92 11.83
C HIS A 409 -26.58 14.05 12.89
N MET A 410 -25.47 14.15 13.65
CA MET A 410 -25.35 15.11 14.76
C MET A 410 -24.92 16.51 14.29
N PHE A 411 -24.01 16.59 13.33
CA PHE A 411 -23.32 17.83 12.93
C PHE A 411 -23.41 18.14 11.43
N GLY A 412 -24.14 17.33 10.65
CA GLY A 412 -24.26 17.54 9.21
C GLY A 412 -22.91 17.45 8.50
N LEU A 413 -22.65 18.35 7.53
CA LEU A 413 -21.43 18.39 6.73
C LEU A 413 -20.17 18.46 7.59
N GLU A 414 -20.17 19.24 8.65
CA GLU A 414 -19.05 19.32 9.61
C GLU A 414 -18.72 17.92 10.17
N GLY A 415 -19.74 17.17 10.56
CA GLY A 415 -19.59 15.81 11.05
C GLY A 415 -18.92 14.88 10.03
N VAL A 416 -19.29 14.99 8.74
CA VAL A 416 -18.67 14.22 7.66
C VAL A 416 -17.19 14.59 7.48
N ILE A 417 -16.87 15.88 7.52
CA ILE A 417 -15.49 16.40 7.37
C ILE A 417 -14.58 15.89 8.49
N TYR A 418 -15.04 15.89 9.73
CA TYR A 418 -14.24 15.48 10.88
C TYR A 418 -14.33 13.99 11.24
N ALA A 419 -15.12 13.19 10.50
CA ALA A 419 -15.26 11.76 10.75
C ALA A 419 -13.93 10.99 10.58
N GLN A 420 -13.12 11.30 9.55
CA GLN A 420 -11.85 10.62 9.31
C GLN A 420 -10.82 10.87 10.43
N PRO A 421 -10.50 12.11 10.85
CA PRO A 421 -9.57 12.33 11.96
C PRO A 421 -10.08 11.75 13.29
N ALA A 422 -11.38 11.80 13.56
CA ALA A 422 -11.95 11.16 14.75
C ALA A 422 -11.76 9.63 14.73
N ALA A 423 -12.02 9.00 13.61
CA ALA A 423 -11.78 7.57 13.42
C ALA A 423 -10.29 7.20 13.55
N ASP A 424 -9.41 8.04 13.02
CA ASP A 424 -7.95 7.82 13.12
C ASP A 424 -7.50 7.87 14.59
N TYR A 425 -7.92 8.84 15.38
CA TYR A 425 -7.59 8.92 16.81
C TYR A 425 -8.10 7.73 17.61
N LEU A 426 -9.36 7.31 17.41
CA LEU A 426 -9.90 6.12 18.06
C LEU A 426 -9.10 4.87 17.65
N SER A 427 -8.74 4.75 16.38
CA SER A 427 -7.94 3.63 15.88
C SER A 427 -6.52 3.62 16.45
N ILE A 428 -5.90 4.81 16.65
CA ILE A 428 -4.58 4.95 17.29
C ILE A 428 -4.64 4.42 18.73
N VAL A 429 -5.68 4.79 19.48
CA VAL A 429 -5.86 4.29 20.86
C VAL A 429 -5.97 2.77 20.88
N VAL A 430 -6.82 2.19 20.03
CA VAL A 430 -6.97 0.73 19.91
C VAL A 430 -5.64 0.08 19.52
N ALA A 431 -4.90 0.66 18.57
CA ALA A 431 -3.60 0.14 18.12
C ALA A 431 -2.56 0.14 19.26
N ILE A 432 -2.49 1.22 20.03
CA ILE A 432 -1.57 1.30 21.18
C ILE A 432 -1.94 0.26 22.24
N LEU A 433 -3.21 0.09 22.56
CA LEU A 433 -3.68 -0.91 23.53
C LEU A 433 -3.30 -2.35 23.10
N ILE A 434 -3.54 -2.69 21.83
CA ILE A 434 -3.19 -4.01 21.28
C ILE A 434 -1.68 -4.21 21.28
N CYS A 435 -0.88 -3.24 20.83
CA CYS A 435 0.58 -3.33 20.84
C CYS A 435 1.12 -3.48 22.25
N THR A 436 0.63 -2.69 23.20
CA THR A 436 1.08 -2.76 24.61
C THR A 436 0.78 -4.13 25.22
N HIS A 437 -0.42 -4.67 24.97
CA HIS A 437 -0.79 -6.03 25.41
C HIS A 437 0.14 -7.09 24.80
N LEU A 438 0.42 -7.01 23.51
CA LEU A 438 1.32 -7.96 22.83
C LEU A 438 2.76 -7.89 23.37
N PHE A 439 3.25 -6.69 23.64
CA PHE A 439 4.61 -6.52 24.19
C PHE A 439 4.73 -7.05 25.63
N ARG A 440 3.72 -6.82 26.50
CA ARG A 440 3.67 -7.38 27.85
C ARG A 440 3.67 -8.91 27.82
N ASN A 441 2.87 -9.52 26.95
CA ASN A 441 2.83 -10.98 26.82
C ASN A 441 4.17 -11.57 26.32
N MET A 442 4.97 -10.78 25.58
CA MET A 442 6.32 -11.17 25.19
C MET A 442 7.30 -11.14 26.39
N GLU A 443 7.10 -10.26 27.37
CA GLU A 443 7.92 -10.21 28.59
C GLU A 443 7.66 -11.39 29.51
N HIS A 444 6.40 -11.74 29.76
CA HIS A 444 6.02 -12.86 30.63
C HIS A 444 6.49 -14.22 30.09
N ARG A 445 6.49 -14.42 28.77
CA ARG A 445 6.92 -15.69 28.16
C ARG A 445 8.43 -15.98 28.31
N ASN A 446 9.26 -14.98 28.61
CA ASN A 446 10.69 -15.19 28.83
C ASN A 446 10.99 -15.39 30.31
N ALA A 447 10.25 -14.75 31.21
CA ALA A 447 10.40 -15.01 32.65
C ALA A 447 10.11 -16.48 32.98
N SER A 448 9.16 -17.11 32.31
CA SER A 448 8.81 -18.53 32.49
C SER A 448 9.74 -19.53 31.76
N VAL A 449 10.74 -19.08 31.02
CA VAL A 449 11.74 -19.93 30.34
C VAL A 449 13.11 -19.83 31.06
N GLU A 450 13.28 -18.79 31.88
CA GLU A 450 14.48 -18.59 32.72
C GLU A 450 14.32 -19.18 34.16
N GLU A 451 13.09 -19.59 34.54
CA GLU A 451 12.84 -20.46 35.72
C GLU A 451 12.80 -21.93 35.26
#